data_131d8c00db9a1ea59ca45fcdc567702f
#
_entry.id   131d8c00db9a1ea59ca45fcdc567702f
#
_cell.length_a   1.000
_cell.length_b   1.000
_cell.length_c   1.000
_cell.angle_alpha   90.00
_cell.angle_beta   90.00
_cell.angle_gamma   90.00
#
_symmetry.space_group_name_H-M   'P 1'
#
loop_
_entity.id
_entity.type
_entity.pdbx_description
1 polymer ?
#
loop_
_entity_poly.entity_id
_entity_poly.type
_entity_poly.pdbx_seq_one_letter_code
_entity_poly.pdbx_strand_id
1 'polypeptide(L)'
;MAEENNEQVIEDDPIEVRRAKREALLAEGKNPYGRAAFEYSHHIVDLDEKYAELADGENTEDAVSIAGRVMAKRVQGKIIFFELQDATGRIQLFCRINALGEDVFAEMKDLDLGDWIGAHGLMMRTRRGQLSVAVDSFQLLSKALRPLPEKFHGLNDKETRYRQRYVDLIVNDEVRDTFQKRSKILSAFRRYMEADGYYEVETPILQTVQGGATAKPFITHFNALNQENYLRIATELHLKRLLVGGFERVFEIGRIFRNEGMDPTHNPEFTTMEAYCAFNDLQGMKKLAQGVIKAANAAVNDSEQLEYQGQTIDISGEWPSIPMTEIVSKALGEEVTLDTPVSHLAEVAKKNGIEVKPEWTAGKLIAELYDEIGEPTIVNPTFVVDYPVEVSPLAKRFEDDPRLTDRFELVIAGHEYANAFSELNDPVDQAERFQKQMEEKASGDDEAMEYDTDYIRALEYGMPPAGGIGIGIDRVVMLLTNQPSIRDVLLFPHMRPEAK
;
A
#
# COMPACT_ATOMS: atom_id res chain seq x y z
N MET A 1 -52.81 7.99 -44.71
CA MET A 1 -51.92 8.59 -43.71
C MET A 1 -52.06 7.77 -42.45
N ALA A 2 -51.14 6.86 -42.24
CA ALA A 2 -51.09 6.04 -41.03
C ALA A 2 -50.12 6.77 -40.06
N GLU A 3 -50.64 7.16 -38.93
CA GLU A 3 -49.82 7.65 -37.83
C GLU A 3 -49.07 6.47 -37.21
N GLU A 4 -47.78 6.42 -37.40
CA GLU A 4 -46.87 5.54 -36.65
C GLU A 4 -46.79 6.04 -35.20
N ASN A 5 -47.43 5.31 -34.30
CA ASN A 5 -47.25 5.46 -32.87
C ASN A 5 -45.82 4.98 -32.54
N ASN A 6 -44.92 5.92 -32.36
CA ASN A 6 -43.57 5.74 -31.83
C ASN A 6 -43.67 5.75 -30.30
N GLU A 7 -44.13 4.62 -29.69
CA GLU A 7 -43.96 4.40 -28.25
C GLU A 7 -42.47 4.20 -27.98
N GLN A 8 -41.80 5.29 -27.61
CA GLN A 8 -40.50 5.21 -26.95
C GLN A 8 -40.70 4.41 -25.65
N VAL A 9 -40.18 3.19 -25.62
CA VAL A 9 -39.97 2.45 -24.36
C VAL A 9 -38.98 3.29 -23.55
N ILE A 10 -39.51 4.03 -22.59
CA ILE A 10 -38.67 4.67 -21.55
C ILE A 10 -38.13 3.49 -20.73
N GLU A 11 -36.89 3.12 -20.93
CA GLU A 11 -36.19 2.18 -20.08
C GLU A 11 -36.15 2.84 -18.68
N ASP A 12 -36.89 2.29 -17.72
CA ASP A 12 -36.91 2.82 -16.34
C ASP A 12 -35.49 2.84 -15.77
N ASP A 13 -35.06 3.97 -15.23
CA ASP A 13 -33.75 4.10 -14.56
C ASP A 13 -33.62 3.00 -13.49
N PRO A 14 -32.63 2.08 -13.61
CA PRO A 14 -32.46 0.98 -12.66
C PRO A 14 -32.35 1.44 -11.19
N ILE A 15 -31.89 2.67 -10.95
CA ILE A 15 -31.81 3.24 -9.60
C ILE A 15 -33.21 3.55 -9.08
N GLU A 16 -34.06 4.16 -9.90
CA GLU A 16 -35.44 4.51 -9.52
C GLU A 16 -36.29 3.24 -9.31
N VAL A 17 -36.12 2.21 -10.14
CA VAL A 17 -36.76 0.90 -9.93
C VAL A 17 -36.40 0.32 -8.56
N ARG A 18 -35.12 0.35 -8.19
CA ARG A 18 -34.69 -0.19 -6.89
C ARG A 18 -35.13 0.66 -5.71
N ARG A 19 -35.23 1.98 -5.90
CA ARG A 19 -35.83 2.89 -4.90
C ARG A 19 -37.30 2.58 -4.69
N ALA A 20 -38.06 2.37 -5.75
CA ALA A 20 -39.46 1.97 -5.67
C ALA A 20 -39.66 0.65 -4.91
N LYS A 21 -38.81 -0.36 -5.17
CA LYS A 21 -38.82 -1.62 -4.42
C LYS A 21 -38.53 -1.38 -2.91
N ARG A 22 -37.59 -0.50 -2.58
CA ARG A 22 -37.33 -0.12 -1.19
C ARG A 22 -38.56 0.49 -0.52
N GLU A 23 -39.24 1.43 -1.17
CA GLU A 23 -40.44 2.06 -0.64
C GLU A 23 -41.58 1.05 -0.45
N ALA A 24 -41.75 0.09 -1.37
CA ALA A 24 -42.71 -0.99 -1.25
C ALA A 24 -42.41 -1.87 0.00
N LEU A 25 -41.15 -2.26 0.20
CA LEU A 25 -40.75 -3.02 1.39
C LEU A 25 -41.04 -2.23 2.69
N LEU A 26 -40.78 -0.93 2.71
CA LEU A 26 -41.09 -0.10 3.88
C LEU A 26 -42.60 -0.01 4.15
N ALA A 27 -43.41 0.12 3.10
CA ALA A 27 -44.88 0.13 3.21
C ALA A 27 -45.44 -1.17 3.77
N GLU A 28 -44.79 -2.31 3.51
CA GLU A 28 -45.07 -3.61 4.07
C GLU A 28 -44.55 -3.83 5.49
N GLY A 29 -43.85 -2.84 6.08
CA GLY A 29 -43.18 -2.95 7.39
C GLY A 29 -41.89 -3.78 7.37
N LYS A 30 -41.38 -4.10 6.18
CA LYS A 30 -40.15 -4.88 5.96
C LYS A 30 -38.97 -3.93 5.69
N ASN A 31 -38.48 -3.24 6.74
CA ASN A 31 -37.35 -2.32 6.57
C ASN A 31 -36.08 -3.09 6.18
N PRO A 32 -35.52 -2.90 4.95
CA PRO A 32 -34.35 -3.62 4.49
C PRO A 32 -33.03 -3.20 5.15
N TYR A 33 -33.09 -2.20 6.03
CA TYR A 33 -31.95 -1.68 6.80
C TYR A 33 -32.17 -1.75 8.32
N GLY A 34 -33.26 -2.41 8.73
CA GLY A 34 -33.69 -2.40 10.14
C GLY A 34 -32.91 -3.35 11.05
N ARG A 35 -32.06 -4.20 10.49
CA ARG A 35 -31.33 -5.18 11.29
C ARG A 35 -29.94 -4.71 11.66
N ALA A 36 -29.56 -4.94 12.91
CA ALA A 36 -28.24 -4.60 13.43
C ALA A 36 -27.21 -5.71 13.22
N ALA A 37 -27.64 -6.98 13.20
CA ALA A 37 -26.75 -8.14 13.07
C ALA A 37 -27.49 -9.33 12.40
N PHE A 38 -26.69 -10.27 11.89
CA PHE A 38 -27.11 -11.58 11.43
C PHE A 38 -26.08 -12.61 11.93
N GLU A 39 -26.57 -13.68 12.56
CA GLU A 39 -25.70 -14.77 13.02
C GLU A 39 -25.47 -15.75 11.88
N TYR A 40 -24.23 -15.84 11.44
CA TYR A 40 -23.78 -16.85 10.48
C TYR A 40 -22.91 -17.90 11.20
N SER A 41 -22.98 -19.14 10.73
CA SER A 41 -22.23 -20.25 11.35
C SER A 41 -20.86 -20.49 10.72
N HIS A 42 -20.69 -20.15 9.45
CA HIS A 42 -19.47 -20.41 8.66
C HIS A 42 -19.21 -19.28 7.67
N HIS A 43 -17.95 -19.08 7.36
CA HIS A 43 -17.54 -18.41 6.13
C HIS A 43 -17.57 -19.40 4.96
N ILE A 44 -17.60 -18.88 3.73
CA ILE A 44 -17.70 -19.73 2.52
C ILE A 44 -16.46 -20.63 2.37
N VAL A 45 -15.25 -20.12 2.67
CA VAL A 45 -14.02 -20.91 2.63
C VAL A 45 -14.07 -22.12 3.57
N ASP A 46 -14.67 -21.99 4.75
CA ASP A 46 -14.79 -23.08 5.72
C ASP A 46 -15.68 -24.21 5.15
N LEU A 47 -16.71 -23.84 4.36
CA LEU A 47 -17.59 -24.80 3.70
C LEU A 47 -16.91 -25.48 2.51
N ASP A 48 -16.14 -24.74 1.71
CA ASP A 48 -15.38 -25.30 0.59
C ASP A 48 -14.39 -26.35 1.08
N GLU A 49 -13.67 -26.07 2.18
CA GLU A 49 -12.72 -27.00 2.81
C GLU A 49 -13.45 -28.22 3.42
N LYS A 50 -14.49 -27.98 4.23
CA LYS A 50 -15.21 -29.03 4.96
C LYS A 50 -15.91 -30.02 4.03
N TYR A 51 -16.44 -29.55 2.90
CA TYR A 51 -17.23 -30.35 1.96
C TYR A 51 -16.51 -30.59 0.62
N ALA A 52 -15.18 -30.49 0.60
CA ALA A 52 -14.38 -30.74 -0.61
C ALA A 52 -14.67 -32.10 -1.23
N GLU A 53 -14.79 -33.16 -0.40
CA GLU A 53 -14.98 -34.55 -0.80
C GLU A 53 -16.46 -34.98 -0.95
N LEU A 54 -17.43 -34.04 -0.79
CA LEU A 54 -18.85 -34.35 -0.96
C LEU A 54 -19.12 -34.77 -2.41
N ALA A 55 -19.77 -35.93 -2.63
CA ALA A 55 -19.98 -36.48 -3.97
C ALA A 55 -21.07 -35.74 -4.76
N ASP A 56 -20.99 -35.77 -6.09
CA ASP A 56 -21.96 -35.17 -6.99
C ASP A 56 -23.37 -35.72 -6.77
N GLY A 57 -24.34 -34.86 -6.51
CA GLY A 57 -25.72 -35.20 -6.22
C GLY A 57 -25.99 -35.57 -4.76
N GLU A 58 -25.00 -35.53 -3.90
CA GLU A 58 -25.12 -35.82 -2.47
C GLU A 58 -25.74 -34.64 -1.71
N ASN A 59 -26.58 -34.98 -0.72
CA ASN A 59 -27.14 -34.02 0.24
C ASN A 59 -26.69 -34.41 1.64
N THR A 60 -26.49 -33.44 2.46
CA THR A 60 -26.17 -33.65 3.90
C THR A 60 -27.38 -33.29 4.77
N GLU A 61 -27.31 -33.62 6.06
CA GLU A 61 -28.22 -33.12 7.10
C GLU A 61 -27.59 -31.89 7.84
N ASP A 62 -26.41 -31.44 7.42
CA ASP A 62 -25.71 -30.32 8.06
C ASP A 62 -26.37 -29.00 7.70
N ALA A 63 -26.99 -28.40 8.70
CA ALA A 63 -27.58 -27.07 8.57
C ALA A 63 -26.50 -25.98 8.73
N VAL A 64 -26.51 -25.02 7.82
CA VAL A 64 -25.61 -23.88 7.83
C VAL A 64 -26.37 -22.57 7.71
N SER A 65 -25.79 -21.52 8.29
CA SER A 65 -26.25 -20.14 8.17
C SER A 65 -25.09 -19.33 7.61
N ILE A 66 -25.32 -18.67 6.47
CA ILE A 66 -24.30 -17.86 5.77
C ILE A 66 -24.85 -16.50 5.38
N ALA A 67 -23.98 -15.50 5.30
CA ALA A 67 -24.35 -14.16 4.87
C ALA A 67 -23.43 -13.68 3.75
N GLY A 68 -23.98 -12.95 2.78
CA GLY A 68 -23.16 -12.43 1.69
C GLY A 68 -23.95 -11.54 0.74
N ARG A 69 -23.24 -11.07 -0.27
CA ARG A 69 -23.79 -10.24 -1.36
C ARG A 69 -24.24 -11.13 -2.53
N VAL A 70 -25.39 -10.85 -3.09
CA VAL A 70 -25.92 -11.52 -4.30
C VAL A 70 -25.13 -11.02 -5.51
N MET A 71 -24.33 -11.91 -6.11
CA MET A 71 -23.48 -11.58 -7.28
C MET A 71 -24.07 -12.08 -8.60
N ALA A 72 -24.86 -13.13 -8.58
CA ALA A 72 -25.59 -13.62 -9.74
C ALA A 72 -26.93 -14.22 -9.34
N LYS A 73 -27.90 -14.16 -10.27
CA LYS A 73 -29.22 -14.74 -10.11
C LYS A 73 -29.68 -15.39 -11.42
N ARG A 74 -30.16 -16.63 -11.33
CA ARG A 74 -30.71 -17.35 -12.46
C ARG A 74 -32.00 -18.05 -12.05
N VAL A 75 -33.12 -17.66 -12.67
CA VAL A 75 -34.45 -18.24 -12.43
C VAL A 75 -34.74 -19.29 -13.49
N GLN A 76 -35.10 -20.50 -13.07
CA GLN A 76 -35.49 -21.63 -13.95
C GLN A 76 -36.78 -22.27 -13.45
N GLY A 77 -37.90 -21.74 -13.89
CA GLY A 77 -39.22 -22.22 -13.48
C GLY A 77 -39.44 -22.13 -11.97
N LYS A 78 -39.46 -23.26 -11.28
CA LYS A 78 -39.68 -23.39 -9.82
C LYS A 78 -38.36 -23.41 -9.00
N ILE A 79 -37.24 -23.00 -9.60
CA ILE A 79 -35.92 -23.00 -8.98
C ILE A 79 -35.25 -21.66 -9.24
N ILE A 80 -34.58 -21.12 -8.22
CA ILE A 80 -33.66 -19.97 -8.33
C ILE A 80 -32.30 -20.44 -7.88
N PHE A 81 -31.29 -20.08 -8.65
CA PHE A 81 -29.91 -20.19 -8.27
C PHE A 81 -29.34 -18.77 -8.03
N PHE A 82 -28.76 -18.58 -6.89
CA PHE A 82 -27.95 -17.37 -6.61
C PHE A 82 -26.48 -17.75 -6.47
N GLU A 83 -25.60 -16.83 -6.80
CA GLU A 83 -24.21 -16.83 -6.36
C GLU A 83 -24.09 -15.81 -5.23
N LEU A 84 -23.76 -16.29 -4.05
CA LEU A 84 -23.54 -15.46 -2.85
C LEU A 84 -22.05 -15.30 -2.61
N GLN A 85 -21.61 -14.10 -2.33
CA GLN A 85 -20.20 -13.76 -2.05
C GLN A 85 -20.08 -13.18 -0.65
N ASP A 86 -19.18 -13.76 0.16
CA ASP A 86 -18.74 -13.18 1.41
C ASP A 86 -17.31 -12.60 1.29
N ALA A 87 -16.63 -12.38 2.42
CA ALA A 87 -15.25 -11.90 2.44
C ALA A 87 -14.23 -12.95 1.95
N THR A 88 -14.59 -14.23 1.93
CA THR A 88 -13.68 -15.36 1.76
C THR A 88 -13.87 -16.11 0.44
N GLY A 89 -15.06 -16.04 -0.17
CA GLY A 89 -15.33 -16.78 -1.40
C GLY A 89 -16.75 -16.61 -1.93
N ARG A 90 -17.12 -17.51 -2.84
CA ARG A 90 -18.44 -17.56 -3.47
C ARG A 90 -19.04 -18.94 -3.37
N ILE A 91 -20.35 -19.01 -3.07
CA ILE A 91 -21.10 -20.27 -3.01
C ILE A 91 -22.44 -20.14 -3.73
N GLN A 92 -22.93 -21.25 -4.26
CA GLN A 92 -24.26 -21.30 -4.86
C GLN A 92 -25.35 -21.49 -3.80
N LEU A 93 -26.43 -20.72 -3.88
CA LEU A 93 -27.68 -21.00 -3.18
C LEU A 93 -28.64 -21.72 -4.14
N PHE A 94 -29.20 -22.80 -3.68
CA PHE A 94 -30.19 -23.59 -4.40
C PHE A 94 -31.57 -23.44 -3.75
N CYS A 95 -32.45 -22.64 -4.38
CA CYS A 95 -33.73 -22.22 -3.83
C CYS A 95 -34.86 -22.86 -4.60
N ARG A 96 -35.70 -23.67 -3.95
CA ARG A 96 -36.84 -24.36 -4.56
C ARG A 96 -38.16 -23.86 -3.98
N ILE A 97 -39.16 -23.61 -4.82
CA ILE A 97 -40.48 -23.15 -4.40
C ILE A 97 -41.12 -24.10 -3.39
N ASN A 98 -40.92 -25.42 -3.57
CA ASN A 98 -41.49 -26.44 -2.70
C ASN A 98 -40.87 -26.47 -1.29
N ALA A 99 -39.65 -25.95 -1.11
CA ALA A 99 -38.99 -25.86 0.17
C ALA A 99 -39.29 -24.52 0.88
N LEU A 100 -39.39 -23.43 0.10
CA LEU A 100 -39.55 -22.07 0.60
C LEU A 100 -41.03 -21.64 0.73
N GLY A 101 -41.93 -22.22 -0.02
CA GLY A 101 -43.29 -21.70 -0.23
C GLY A 101 -43.35 -20.60 -1.30
N GLU A 102 -44.56 -20.30 -1.78
CA GLU A 102 -44.76 -19.36 -2.89
C GLU A 102 -44.35 -17.91 -2.54
N ASP A 103 -44.71 -17.45 -1.34
CA ASP A 103 -44.46 -16.08 -0.89
C ASP A 103 -42.95 -15.78 -0.76
N VAL A 104 -42.21 -16.64 -0.01
CA VAL A 104 -40.77 -16.49 0.19
C VAL A 104 -40.01 -16.65 -1.13
N PHE A 105 -40.48 -17.58 -2.01
CA PHE A 105 -39.88 -17.74 -3.33
C PHE A 105 -40.07 -16.49 -4.21
N ALA A 106 -41.23 -15.82 -4.12
CA ALA A 106 -41.51 -14.58 -4.84
C ALA A 106 -40.60 -13.43 -4.31
N GLU A 107 -40.45 -13.32 -3.00
CA GLU A 107 -39.52 -12.35 -2.40
C GLU A 107 -38.09 -12.58 -2.89
N MET A 108 -37.58 -13.83 -2.87
CA MET A 108 -36.25 -14.15 -3.39
C MET A 108 -36.13 -13.85 -4.89
N LYS A 109 -37.19 -14.08 -5.66
CA LYS A 109 -37.18 -13.74 -7.09
C LYS A 109 -37.06 -12.23 -7.33
N ASP A 110 -37.53 -11.39 -6.40
CA ASP A 110 -37.47 -9.93 -6.52
C ASP A 110 -36.16 -9.33 -6.06
N LEU A 111 -35.26 -10.11 -5.42
CA LEU A 111 -33.91 -9.64 -5.02
C LEU A 111 -33.12 -9.15 -6.22
N ASP A 112 -32.36 -8.09 -6.03
CA ASP A 112 -31.46 -7.52 -7.02
C ASP A 112 -30.01 -7.94 -6.80
N LEU A 113 -29.20 -7.93 -7.87
CA LEU A 113 -27.76 -8.08 -7.75
C LEU A 113 -27.18 -6.94 -6.91
N GLY A 114 -26.33 -7.30 -5.95
CA GLY A 114 -25.77 -6.37 -4.99
C GLY A 114 -26.48 -6.36 -3.63
N ASP A 115 -27.70 -6.92 -3.51
CA ASP A 115 -28.39 -7.07 -2.23
C ASP A 115 -27.56 -7.94 -1.27
N TRP A 116 -27.57 -7.59 0.03
CA TRP A 116 -27.00 -8.43 1.07
C TRP A 116 -28.10 -9.29 1.68
N ILE A 117 -27.87 -10.59 1.74
CA ILE A 117 -28.80 -11.55 2.34
C ILE A 117 -28.09 -12.47 3.33
N GLY A 118 -28.82 -12.92 4.33
CA GLY A 118 -28.53 -14.11 5.10
C GLY A 118 -29.36 -15.27 4.58
N ALA A 119 -28.79 -16.45 4.47
CA ALA A 119 -29.47 -17.67 4.02
C ALA A 119 -29.19 -18.81 5.00
N HIS A 120 -30.23 -19.58 5.32
CA HIS A 120 -30.12 -20.81 6.08
C HIS A 120 -30.53 -21.98 5.20
N GLY A 121 -29.92 -23.15 5.40
CA GLY A 121 -30.26 -24.35 4.65
C GLY A 121 -29.26 -25.49 4.88
N LEU A 122 -29.42 -26.55 4.13
CA LEU A 122 -28.62 -27.77 4.21
C LEU A 122 -27.50 -27.74 3.15
N MET A 123 -26.34 -28.25 3.50
CA MET A 123 -25.26 -28.38 2.51
C MET A 123 -25.56 -29.52 1.51
N MET A 124 -25.24 -29.27 0.26
CA MET A 124 -25.39 -30.25 -0.81
C MET A 124 -24.37 -30.01 -1.93
N ARG A 125 -24.10 -31.05 -2.71
CA ARG A 125 -23.47 -30.89 -4.01
C ARG A 125 -24.45 -31.22 -5.12
N THR A 126 -24.61 -30.32 -6.08
CA THR A 126 -25.51 -30.58 -7.20
C THR A 126 -24.98 -31.72 -8.07
N ARG A 127 -25.88 -32.37 -8.89
CA ARG A 127 -25.48 -33.40 -9.86
C ARG A 127 -24.46 -32.91 -10.91
N ARG A 128 -24.21 -31.62 -10.99
CA ARG A 128 -23.20 -31.00 -11.85
C ARG A 128 -21.93 -30.62 -11.11
N GLY A 129 -21.72 -31.07 -9.87
CA GLY A 129 -20.53 -30.87 -9.09
C GLY A 129 -20.49 -29.54 -8.32
N GLN A 130 -21.49 -28.67 -8.38
CA GLN A 130 -21.47 -27.39 -7.70
C GLN A 130 -21.84 -27.53 -6.22
N LEU A 131 -20.92 -27.16 -5.29
CA LEU A 131 -21.23 -27.04 -3.87
C LEU A 131 -22.29 -25.95 -3.65
N SER A 132 -23.31 -26.26 -2.85
CA SER A 132 -24.48 -25.38 -2.72
C SER A 132 -25.11 -25.49 -1.34
N VAL A 133 -25.81 -24.42 -0.94
CA VAL A 133 -26.75 -24.46 0.19
C VAL A 133 -28.15 -24.62 -0.35
N ALA A 134 -28.83 -25.71 0.02
CA ALA A 134 -30.27 -25.92 -0.27
C ALA A 134 -31.07 -25.07 0.72
N VAL A 135 -31.49 -23.90 0.28
CA VAL A 135 -32.07 -22.85 1.14
C VAL A 135 -33.49 -23.24 1.58
N ASP A 136 -33.76 -23.16 2.88
CA ASP A 136 -35.07 -23.30 3.52
C ASP A 136 -35.62 -21.97 4.04
N SER A 137 -34.73 -21.00 4.36
CA SER A 137 -35.12 -19.65 4.77
C SER A 137 -34.05 -18.63 4.41
N PHE A 138 -34.47 -17.39 4.24
CA PHE A 138 -33.57 -16.27 3.99
C PHE A 138 -34.03 -14.99 4.66
N GLN A 139 -33.13 -14.01 4.67
CA GLN A 139 -33.39 -12.71 5.24
C GLN A 139 -32.67 -11.64 4.40
N LEU A 140 -33.40 -10.62 3.98
CA LEU A 140 -32.79 -9.41 3.39
C LEU A 140 -32.12 -8.61 4.52
N LEU A 141 -30.80 -8.39 4.37
CA LEU A 141 -29.97 -7.66 5.34
C LEU A 141 -29.73 -6.21 4.91
N SER A 142 -29.57 -5.99 3.60
CA SER A 142 -29.41 -4.65 3.05
C SER A 142 -29.74 -4.61 1.56
N LYS A 143 -30.54 -3.64 1.15
CA LYS A 143 -30.95 -3.42 -0.25
C LYS A 143 -29.94 -2.56 -0.99
N ALA A 144 -29.43 -3.04 -2.12
CA ALA A 144 -28.57 -2.27 -3.02
C ALA A 144 -29.43 -1.38 -3.93
N LEU A 145 -29.25 -0.07 -3.86
CA LEU A 145 -30.00 0.90 -4.67
C LEU A 145 -29.33 1.24 -6.01
N ARG A 146 -28.05 0.85 -6.19
CA ARG A 146 -27.36 1.01 -7.46
C ARG A 146 -27.02 -0.33 -8.07
N PRO A 147 -27.18 -0.53 -9.40
CA PRO A 147 -26.74 -1.75 -10.06
C PRO A 147 -25.21 -1.87 -9.96
N LEU A 148 -24.74 -3.11 -9.88
CA LEU A 148 -23.32 -3.40 -10.07
C LEU A 148 -22.95 -3.24 -11.55
N PRO A 149 -21.69 -2.90 -11.88
CA PRO A 149 -21.18 -2.92 -13.26
C PRO A 149 -21.43 -4.29 -13.91
N GLU A 150 -21.61 -4.31 -15.24
CA GLU A 150 -21.84 -5.54 -15.97
C GLU A 150 -20.70 -6.56 -15.77
N LYS A 151 -21.08 -7.82 -15.50
CA LYS A 151 -20.15 -8.90 -15.13
C LYS A 151 -19.05 -9.17 -16.19
N PHE A 152 -19.32 -8.87 -17.47
CA PHE A 152 -18.42 -9.17 -18.60
C PHE A 152 -17.39 -8.07 -18.89
N HIS A 153 -17.63 -6.87 -18.44
CA HIS A 153 -16.73 -5.73 -18.67
C HIS A 153 -16.04 -5.25 -17.39
N GLY A 154 -16.54 -5.67 -16.22
CA GLY A 154 -16.02 -5.24 -14.93
C GLY A 154 -15.94 -3.73 -14.82
N LEU A 155 -15.23 -3.25 -13.81
CA LEU A 155 -14.82 -1.86 -13.71
C LEU A 155 -13.40 -1.76 -14.31
N ASN A 156 -13.31 -1.59 -15.66
CA ASN A 156 -12.03 -1.61 -16.38
C ASN A 156 -11.31 -0.26 -16.37
N ASP A 157 -12.06 0.84 -16.29
CA ASP A 157 -11.48 2.17 -16.23
C ASP A 157 -10.73 2.38 -14.93
N LYS A 158 -9.41 2.55 -15.02
CA LYS A 158 -8.51 2.67 -13.87
C LYS A 158 -8.87 3.84 -12.96
N GLU A 159 -9.27 4.97 -13.53
CA GLU A 159 -9.64 6.16 -12.74
C GLU A 159 -10.90 5.90 -11.93
N THR A 160 -11.93 5.32 -12.54
CA THR A 160 -13.16 4.92 -11.85
C THR A 160 -12.90 3.87 -10.77
N ARG A 161 -11.99 2.91 -11.00
CA ARG A 161 -11.56 1.92 -9.99
C ARG A 161 -10.97 2.59 -8.74
N TYR A 162 -10.15 3.60 -8.91
CA TYR A 162 -9.55 4.32 -7.78
C TYR A 162 -10.57 5.19 -7.05
N ARG A 163 -11.48 5.87 -7.77
CA ARG A 163 -12.52 6.74 -7.19
C ARG A 163 -13.62 5.94 -6.50
N GLN A 164 -14.04 4.82 -7.10
CA GLN A 164 -15.08 3.93 -6.59
C GLN A 164 -14.48 2.61 -6.09
N ARG A 165 -13.46 2.70 -5.27
CA ARG A 165 -12.74 1.53 -4.73
C ARG A 165 -13.69 0.51 -4.09
N TYR A 166 -14.77 0.96 -3.46
CA TYR A 166 -15.79 0.09 -2.89
C TYR A 166 -16.51 -0.75 -3.96
N VAL A 167 -16.67 -0.26 -5.17
CA VAL A 167 -17.21 -1.06 -6.30
C VAL A 167 -16.12 -1.98 -6.85
N ASP A 168 -14.91 -1.48 -7.03
CA ASP A 168 -13.73 -2.25 -7.46
C ASP A 168 -13.53 -3.49 -6.56
N LEU A 169 -13.60 -3.33 -5.23
CA LEU A 169 -13.53 -4.42 -4.25
C LEU A 169 -14.70 -5.42 -4.33
N ILE A 170 -15.86 -5.02 -4.87
CA ILE A 170 -17.01 -5.93 -5.07
C ILE A 170 -16.81 -6.81 -6.30
N VAL A 171 -16.31 -6.22 -7.39
CA VAL A 171 -16.35 -6.87 -8.71
C VAL A 171 -15.04 -7.49 -9.16
N ASN A 172 -13.91 -7.03 -8.58
CA ASN A 172 -12.56 -7.47 -8.92
C ASN A 172 -11.91 -8.17 -7.71
N ASP A 173 -11.89 -9.51 -7.74
CA ASP A 173 -11.40 -10.32 -6.62
C ASP A 173 -9.90 -10.13 -6.37
N GLU A 174 -9.11 -9.90 -7.43
CA GLU A 174 -7.67 -9.61 -7.36
C GLU A 174 -7.35 -8.35 -6.56
N VAL A 175 -8.23 -7.35 -6.59
CA VAL A 175 -8.06 -6.11 -5.81
C VAL A 175 -8.19 -6.40 -4.32
N ARG A 176 -9.16 -7.24 -3.95
CA ARG A 176 -9.35 -7.65 -2.56
C ARG A 176 -8.15 -8.45 -2.05
N ASP A 177 -7.64 -9.39 -2.86
CA ASP A 177 -6.44 -10.17 -2.54
C ASP A 177 -5.23 -9.25 -2.28
N THR A 178 -5.01 -8.24 -3.12
CA THR A 178 -3.94 -7.24 -2.93
C THR A 178 -4.02 -6.57 -1.54
N PHE A 179 -5.21 -6.14 -1.10
CA PHE A 179 -5.35 -5.48 0.21
C PHE A 179 -5.30 -6.46 1.39
N GLN A 180 -5.74 -7.71 1.21
CA GLN A 180 -5.54 -8.76 2.20
C GLN A 180 -4.04 -9.08 2.36
N LYS A 181 -3.30 -9.19 1.26
CA LYS A 181 -1.84 -9.35 1.26
C LYS A 181 -1.14 -8.18 1.92
N ARG A 182 -1.55 -6.93 1.60
CA ARG A 182 -1.02 -5.74 2.28
C ARG A 182 -1.14 -5.83 3.81
N SER A 183 -2.30 -6.27 4.31
CA SER A 183 -2.51 -6.46 5.76
C SER A 183 -1.59 -7.53 6.35
N LYS A 184 -1.40 -8.65 5.65
CA LYS A 184 -0.48 -9.72 6.05
C LYS A 184 0.98 -9.27 6.06
N ILE A 185 1.40 -8.48 5.05
CA ILE A 185 2.74 -7.90 4.94
C ILE A 185 3.01 -7.01 6.16
N LEU A 186 2.14 -6.04 6.47
CA LEU A 186 2.27 -5.16 7.64
C LEU A 186 2.36 -5.95 8.95
N SER A 187 1.56 -7.01 9.08
CA SER A 187 1.62 -7.90 10.25
C SER A 187 2.94 -8.67 10.32
N ALA A 188 3.50 -9.06 9.18
CA ALA A 188 4.80 -9.74 9.12
C ALA A 188 5.95 -8.80 9.50
N PHE A 189 5.92 -7.54 9.04
CA PHE A 189 6.87 -6.51 9.46
C PHE A 189 6.87 -6.37 10.97
N ARG A 190 5.71 -6.17 11.61
CA ARG A 190 5.62 -6.04 13.07
C ARG A 190 6.17 -7.25 13.80
N ARG A 191 5.75 -8.46 13.41
CA ARG A 191 6.23 -9.70 14.06
C ARG A 191 7.74 -9.87 13.92
N TYR A 192 8.33 -9.51 12.77
CA TYR A 192 9.77 -9.58 12.58
C TYR A 192 10.50 -8.60 13.49
N MET A 193 10.04 -7.36 13.55
CA MET A 193 10.65 -6.31 14.38
C MET A 193 10.53 -6.62 15.87
N GLU A 194 9.35 -7.06 16.34
CA GLU A 194 9.13 -7.47 17.73
C GLU A 194 10.02 -8.68 18.12
N ALA A 195 10.16 -9.66 17.22
CA ALA A 195 11.01 -10.83 17.46
C ALA A 195 12.50 -10.48 17.56
N ASP A 196 12.95 -9.40 16.89
CA ASP A 196 14.31 -8.85 16.97
C ASP A 196 14.46 -7.83 18.12
N GLY A 197 13.44 -7.69 18.98
CA GLY A 197 13.48 -6.89 20.20
C GLY A 197 13.27 -5.39 20.00
N TYR A 198 12.70 -4.97 18.89
CA TYR A 198 12.30 -3.58 18.66
C TYR A 198 10.97 -3.26 19.34
N TYR A 199 10.86 -2.06 19.90
CA TYR A 199 9.61 -1.49 20.41
C TYR A 199 8.91 -0.67 19.32
N GLU A 200 7.64 -0.97 18.99
CA GLU A 200 6.80 -0.09 18.17
C GLU A 200 6.42 1.12 19.00
N VAL A 201 6.67 2.32 18.46
CA VAL A 201 6.38 3.58 19.11
C VAL A 201 5.57 4.49 18.18
N GLU A 202 4.95 5.53 18.75
CA GLU A 202 4.24 6.56 18.00
C GLU A 202 4.84 7.91 18.30
N THR A 203 5.13 8.69 17.26
CA THR A 203 5.66 10.05 17.35
C THR A 203 4.69 11.06 16.71
N PRO A 204 4.81 12.36 17.02
CA PRO A 204 3.84 13.34 16.51
C PRO A 204 3.78 13.43 14.99
N ILE A 205 2.55 13.42 14.43
CA ILE A 205 2.31 13.77 13.02
C ILE A 205 2.42 15.28 12.82
N LEU A 206 1.92 16.09 13.77
CA LEU A 206 2.04 17.53 13.76
C LEU A 206 3.38 17.93 14.36
N GLN A 207 4.23 18.58 13.58
CA GLN A 207 5.57 19.01 13.98
C GLN A 207 5.66 20.53 13.93
N THR A 208 6.49 21.10 14.79
CA THR A 208 6.74 22.54 14.85
C THR A 208 7.94 22.97 14.01
N VAL A 209 8.78 22.02 13.60
CA VAL A 209 9.97 22.21 12.77
C VAL A 209 9.98 21.17 11.67
N GLN A 210 10.25 21.57 10.44
CA GLN A 210 10.43 20.67 9.29
C GLN A 210 11.79 19.98 9.39
N GLY A 211 11.85 18.65 9.36
CA GLY A 211 13.12 17.95 9.40
C GLY A 211 13.01 16.43 9.26
N GLY A 212 14.18 15.77 9.18
CA GLY A 212 14.30 14.32 9.05
C GLY A 212 14.31 13.80 7.60
N ALA A 213 14.10 14.67 6.62
CA ALA A 213 14.19 14.35 5.19
C ALA A 213 14.32 15.65 4.38
N THR A 214 14.77 15.52 3.13
CA THR A 214 14.70 16.59 2.13
C THR A 214 13.39 16.41 1.36
N ALA A 215 12.36 17.17 1.73
CA ALA A 215 11.02 17.09 1.12
C ALA A 215 10.18 18.32 1.48
N LYS A 216 9.23 18.67 0.62
CA LYS A 216 8.31 19.79 0.87
C LYS A 216 7.17 19.38 1.80
N PRO A 217 6.94 20.08 2.96
CA PRO A 217 5.90 19.72 3.90
C PRO A 217 4.52 20.25 3.50
N PHE A 218 3.45 19.63 4.03
CA PHE A 218 2.15 20.26 4.16
C PHE A 218 2.15 21.15 5.39
N ILE A 219 1.70 22.38 5.24
CA ILE A 219 1.62 23.40 6.30
C ILE A 219 0.19 23.49 6.81
N THR A 220 0.01 23.57 8.11
CA THR A 220 -1.30 23.76 8.76
C THR A 220 -1.19 24.78 9.90
N HIS A 221 -2.34 25.30 10.37
CA HIS A 221 -2.39 26.25 11.48
C HIS A 221 -3.04 25.61 12.72
N PHE A 222 -2.33 25.70 13.85
CA PHE A 222 -2.85 25.25 15.14
C PHE A 222 -3.53 26.43 15.85
N ASN A 223 -4.86 26.50 15.78
CA ASN A 223 -5.66 27.63 16.24
C ASN A 223 -5.44 27.96 17.75
N ALA A 224 -5.35 26.94 18.62
CA ALA A 224 -5.25 27.16 20.06
C ALA A 224 -3.97 27.87 20.48
N LEU A 225 -2.86 27.67 19.75
CA LEU A 225 -1.58 28.31 20.00
C LEU A 225 -1.26 29.44 19.00
N ASN A 226 -2.15 29.66 18.01
CA ASN A 226 -1.91 30.58 16.89
C ASN A 226 -0.53 30.36 16.25
N GLN A 227 -0.25 29.10 15.93
CA GLN A 227 1.08 28.63 15.48
C GLN A 227 0.96 27.87 14.17
N GLU A 228 1.92 28.09 13.27
CA GLU A 228 2.11 27.25 12.09
C GLU A 228 2.74 25.91 12.49
N ASN A 229 2.23 24.83 11.92
CA ASN A 229 2.72 23.48 12.11
C ASN A 229 2.85 22.78 10.77
N TYR A 230 3.67 21.75 10.73
CA TYR A 230 3.93 20.92 9.55
C TYR A 230 3.39 19.50 9.78
N LEU A 231 2.83 18.89 8.73
CA LEU A 231 2.67 17.45 8.72
C LEU A 231 4.04 16.81 8.51
N ARG A 232 4.38 15.80 9.29
CA ARG A 232 5.71 15.16 9.28
C ARG A 232 6.08 14.63 7.90
N ILE A 233 7.31 14.88 7.49
CA ILE A 233 7.94 14.36 6.28
C ILE A 233 8.83 13.13 6.54
N ALA A 234 9.15 12.85 7.81
CA ALA A 234 9.87 11.70 8.34
C ALA A 234 9.59 11.54 9.83
N THR A 235 9.90 10.39 10.42
CA THR A 235 9.86 10.15 11.88
C THR A 235 11.25 10.20 12.53
N GLU A 236 12.30 10.27 11.75
CA GLU A 236 13.72 10.14 12.08
C GLU A 236 14.13 10.90 13.34
N LEU A 237 13.97 12.24 13.35
CA LEU A 237 14.51 13.07 14.46
C LEU A 237 13.85 12.75 15.80
N HIS A 238 12.58 12.31 15.79
CA HIS A 238 11.89 11.90 17.02
C HIS A 238 12.36 10.54 17.50
N LEU A 239 12.56 9.57 16.59
CA LEU A 239 13.04 8.23 16.94
C LEU A 239 14.48 8.29 17.47
N LYS A 240 15.34 9.14 16.89
CA LYS A 240 16.70 9.39 17.41
C LYS A 240 16.70 10.00 18.81
N ARG A 241 15.75 10.90 19.13
CA ARG A 241 15.57 11.42 20.50
C ARG A 241 15.24 10.31 21.50
N LEU A 242 14.56 9.24 21.07
CA LEU A 242 14.29 8.07 21.92
C LEU A 242 15.57 7.28 22.20
N LEU A 243 16.50 7.19 21.23
CA LEU A 243 17.83 6.60 21.48
C LEU A 243 18.62 7.40 22.52
N VAL A 244 18.58 8.72 22.45
CA VAL A 244 19.16 9.59 23.50
C VAL A 244 18.49 9.32 24.85
N GLY A 245 17.19 9.07 24.86
CA GLY A 245 16.41 8.73 26.05
C GLY A 245 16.64 7.33 26.61
N GLY A 246 17.46 6.50 25.94
CA GLY A 246 17.85 5.17 26.41
C GLY A 246 17.04 3.99 25.84
N PHE A 247 16.16 4.22 24.85
CA PHE A 247 15.63 3.11 24.06
C PHE A 247 16.73 2.59 23.14
N GLU A 248 16.99 1.28 23.16
CA GLU A 248 18.04 0.72 22.31
C GLU A 248 17.55 0.36 20.91
N ARG A 249 16.27 -0.06 20.78
CA ARG A 249 15.66 -0.49 19.51
C ARG A 249 14.24 0.03 19.42
N VAL A 250 13.97 0.89 18.45
CA VAL A 250 12.65 1.46 18.23
C VAL A 250 12.28 1.41 16.75
N PHE A 251 11.00 1.26 16.45
CA PHE A 251 10.47 1.45 15.11
C PHE A 251 9.08 2.09 15.15
N GLU A 252 8.73 2.73 14.05
CA GLU A 252 7.38 3.26 13.82
C GLU A 252 6.94 2.89 12.40
N ILE A 253 5.73 2.36 12.26
CA ILE A 253 5.06 2.22 10.98
C ILE A 253 3.99 3.30 10.91
N GLY A 254 4.17 4.30 10.04
CA GLY A 254 3.30 5.45 10.02
C GLY A 254 3.13 6.10 8.66
N ARG A 255 2.16 7.03 8.61
CA ARG A 255 1.96 7.90 7.45
C ARG A 255 2.96 9.03 7.46
N ILE A 256 3.52 9.26 6.30
CA ILE A 256 4.42 10.37 5.96
C ILE A 256 3.72 11.22 4.90
N PHE A 257 3.96 12.53 4.95
CA PHE A 257 3.27 13.51 4.12
C PHE A 257 4.29 14.37 3.38
N ARG A 258 4.29 14.33 2.04
CA ARG A 258 5.16 15.16 1.19
C ARG A 258 4.32 15.90 0.16
N ASN A 259 4.39 17.22 0.17
CA ASN A 259 3.62 18.10 -0.70
C ASN A 259 4.30 18.26 -2.07
N GLU A 260 4.46 17.14 -2.74
CA GLU A 260 5.14 16.99 -4.03
C GLU A 260 4.16 16.52 -5.11
N GLY A 261 4.69 16.13 -6.26
CA GLY A 261 3.90 15.59 -7.38
C GLY A 261 3.21 14.25 -7.07
N MET A 262 2.29 13.88 -7.94
CA MET A 262 1.62 12.57 -7.92
C MET A 262 1.87 11.87 -9.23
N ASP A 263 2.46 10.69 -9.18
CA ASP A 263 2.74 9.81 -10.29
C ASP A 263 2.45 8.33 -9.94
N PRO A 264 2.78 7.34 -10.76
CA PRO A 264 2.57 5.93 -10.42
C PRO A 264 3.33 5.44 -9.19
N THR A 265 4.43 6.09 -8.79
CA THR A 265 5.31 5.70 -7.68
C THR A 265 5.21 6.62 -6.47
N HIS A 266 4.60 7.82 -6.64
CA HIS A 266 4.48 8.83 -5.59
C HIS A 266 3.04 9.21 -5.30
N ASN A 267 2.72 9.31 -4.00
CA ASN A 267 1.45 9.80 -3.48
C ASN A 267 1.74 10.79 -2.33
N PRO A 268 0.97 11.88 -2.18
CA PRO A 268 1.28 12.93 -1.19
C PRO A 268 1.27 12.43 0.27
N GLU A 269 0.59 11.32 0.53
CA GLU A 269 0.69 10.56 1.78
C GLU A 269 0.99 9.10 1.46
N PHE A 270 1.92 8.51 2.19
CA PHE A 270 2.36 7.12 2.00
C PHE A 270 2.78 6.51 3.34
N THR A 271 3.00 5.21 3.37
CA THR A 271 3.37 4.49 4.59
C THR A 271 4.85 4.11 4.53
N THR A 272 5.60 4.48 5.58
CA THR A 272 6.95 3.98 5.81
C THR A 272 7.03 3.20 7.11
N MET A 273 8.04 2.36 7.23
CA MET A 273 8.60 1.93 8.49
C MET A 273 9.95 2.60 8.66
N GLU A 274 10.16 3.30 9.77
CA GLU A 274 11.49 3.75 10.20
C GLU A 274 11.89 3.01 11.47
N ALA A 275 13.15 2.58 11.54
CA ALA A 275 13.69 1.84 12.67
C ALA A 275 15.11 2.27 13.00
N TYR A 276 15.42 2.37 14.29
CA TYR A 276 16.73 2.80 14.81
C TYR A 276 17.19 1.83 15.89
N CYS A 277 18.48 1.48 15.83
CA CYS A 277 19.10 0.54 16.74
C CYS A 277 20.43 1.07 17.28
N ALA A 278 20.49 1.31 18.57
CA ALA A 278 21.72 1.66 19.25
C ALA A 278 22.77 0.52 19.18
N PHE A 279 24.04 0.87 19.11
CA PHE A 279 25.17 -0.06 19.05
C PHE A 279 25.14 -0.96 17.81
N ASN A 280 24.48 -0.52 16.76
CA ASN A 280 24.39 -1.22 15.48
C ASN A 280 24.97 -0.34 14.36
N ASP A 281 25.31 -0.95 13.25
CA ASP A 281 25.95 -0.32 12.10
C ASP A 281 25.16 -0.61 10.80
N LEU A 282 25.73 -0.15 9.68
CA LEU A 282 25.16 -0.38 8.35
C LEU A 282 24.98 -1.86 8.00
N GLN A 283 25.88 -2.76 8.50
CA GLN A 283 25.74 -4.20 8.23
C GLN A 283 24.55 -4.80 8.97
N GLY A 284 24.28 -4.32 10.19
CA GLY A 284 23.06 -4.68 10.90
C GLY A 284 21.79 -4.19 10.18
N MET A 285 21.81 -2.99 9.62
CA MET A 285 20.69 -2.46 8.84
C MET A 285 20.46 -3.22 7.52
N LYS A 286 21.50 -3.69 6.83
CA LYS A 286 21.38 -4.57 5.66
C LYS A 286 20.68 -5.89 6.02
N LYS A 287 21.08 -6.52 7.13
CA LYS A 287 20.44 -7.76 7.64
C LYS A 287 18.98 -7.51 7.99
N LEU A 288 18.68 -6.39 8.64
CA LEU A 288 17.31 -6.01 8.98
C LEU A 288 16.45 -5.85 7.71
N ALA A 289 16.91 -5.08 6.73
CA ALA A 289 16.21 -4.85 5.47
C ALA A 289 15.90 -6.17 4.74
N GLN A 290 16.92 -7.00 4.57
CA GLN A 290 16.78 -8.31 3.93
C GLN A 290 15.84 -9.23 4.70
N GLY A 291 15.99 -9.30 6.02
CA GLY A 291 15.19 -10.20 6.86
C GLY A 291 13.72 -9.81 6.88
N VAL A 292 13.39 -8.54 7.04
CA VAL A 292 12.00 -8.08 7.12
C VAL A 292 11.28 -8.22 5.76
N ILE A 293 11.96 -7.95 4.64
CA ILE A 293 11.36 -8.10 3.30
C ILE A 293 11.14 -9.59 2.98
N LYS A 294 12.09 -10.48 3.30
CA LYS A 294 11.91 -11.93 3.15
C LYS A 294 10.79 -12.47 4.04
N ALA A 295 10.68 -12.00 5.28
CA ALA A 295 9.57 -12.38 6.17
C ALA A 295 8.21 -11.90 5.64
N ALA A 296 8.16 -10.71 5.07
CA ALA A 296 6.97 -10.18 4.42
C ALA A 296 6.58 -11.00 3.18
N ASN A 297 7.57 -11.37 2.36
CA ASN A 297 7.35 -12.24 1.20
C ASN A 297 6.77 -13.60 1.61
N ALA A 298 7.38 -14.27 2.58
CA ALA A 298 6.92 -15.57 3.08
C ALA A 298 5.50 -15.55 3.68
N ALA A 299 4.99 -14.38 4.05
CA ALA A 299 3.61 -14.23 4.54
C ALA A 299 2.55 -14.21 3.43
N VAL A 300 2.94 -14.02 2.16
CA VAL A 300 2.01 -13.80 1.04
C VAL A 300 2.36 -14.52 -0.25
N ASN A 301 3.59 -15.04 -0.37
CA ASN A 301 4.08 -15.77 -1.54
C ASN A 301 4.85 -17.03 -1.09
N ASP A 302 4.82 -18.08 -1.91
CA ASP A 302 5.49 -19.35 -1.66
C ASP A 302 6.89 -19.42 -2.30
N SER A 303 7.31 -18.39 -3.03
CA SER A 303 8.57 -18.34 -3.79
C SER A 303 9.38 -17.10 -3.44
N GLU A 304 10.71 -17.24 -3.48
CA GLU A 304 11.66 -16.11 -3.47
C GLU A 304 12.04 -15.63 -4.89
N GLN A 305 11.48 -16.26 -5.93
CA GLN A 305 11.49 -15.76 -7.31
C GLN A 305 10.15 -15.06 -7.56
N LEU A 306 10.18 -13.74 -7.69
CA LEU A 306 9.00 -12.89 -7.82
C LEU A 306 8.84 -12.44 -9.28
N GLU A 307 7.63 -12.49 -9.79
CA GLU A 307 7.29 -11.82 -11.04
C GLU A 307 6.85 -10.38 -10.74
N TYR A 308 7.57 -9.41 -11.28
CA TYR A 308 7.25 -8.00 -11.11
C TYR A 308 7.34 -7.26 -12.44
N GLN A 309 6.21 -6.79 -12.94
CA GLN A 309 6.07 -6.03 -14.19
C GLN A 309 6.78 -6.68 -15.38
N GLY A 310 6.69 -8.01 -15.50
CA GLY A 310 7.29 -8.78 -16.59
C GLY A 310 8.77 -9.11 -16.41
N GLN A 311 9.33 -8.83 -15.26
CA GLN A 311 10.68 -9.21 -14.88
C GLN A 311 10.64 -10.22 -13.74
N THR A 312 11.54 -11.20 -13.74
CA THR A 312 11.74 -12.11 -12.62
C THR A 312 12.76 -11.50 -11.67
N ILE A 313 12.36 -11.28 -10.42
CA ILE A 313 13.18 -10.71 -9.35
C ILE A 313 13.56 -11.83 -8.37
N ASP A 314 14.83 -12.09 -8.21
CA ASP A 314 15.35 -13.08 -7.27
C ASP A 314 15.70 -12.39 -5.93
N ILE A 315 14.91 -12.65 -4.89
CA ILE A 315 15.17 -12.14 -3.55
C ILE A 315 15.86 -13.20 -2.64
N SER A 316 16.23 -14.36 -3.21
CA SER A 316 16.94 -15.41 -2.48
C SER A 316 18.40 -15.03 -2.15
N GLY A 317 19.08 -15.85 -1.38
CA GLY A 317 20.50 -15.67 -1.06
C GLY A 317 20.86 -14.37 -0.35
N GLU A 318 22.13 -13.96 -0.46
CA GLU A 318 22.66 -12.68 0.05
C GLU A 318 22.59 -11.62 -1.06
N TRP A 319 22.24 -10.41 -0.69
CA TRP A 319 22.14 -9.29 -1.64
C TRP A 319 23.48 -8.54 -1.74
N PRO A 320 23.97 -8.25 -2.96
CA PRO A 320 25.26 -7.60 -3.14
C PRO A 320 25.24 -6.15 -2.65
N SER A 321 26.42 -5.67 -2.26
CA SER A 321 26.69 -4.24 -2.01
C SER A 321 27.58 -3.73 -3.11
N ILE A 322 27.13 -2.69 -3.82
CA ILE A 322 27.85 -2.11 -4.96
C ILE A 322 28.00 -0.60 -4.76
N PRO A 323 29.21 -0.04 -4.83
CA PRO A 323 29.42 1.41 -4.75
C PRO A 323 28.66 2.17 -5.82
N MET A 324 28.08 3.33 -5.48
CA MET A 324 27.37 4.20 -6.43
C MET A 324 28.23 4.53 -7.66
N THR A 325 29.52 4.86 -7.45
CA THR A 325 30.46 5.16 -8.54
C THR A 325 30.67 4.00 -9.51
N GLU A 326 30.65 2.76 -9.03
CA GLU A 326 30.77 1.56 -9.87
C GLU A 326 29.52 1.40 -10.76
N ILE A 327 28.33 1.64 -10.22
CA ILE A 327 27.08 1.58 -10.98
C ILE A 327 27.08 2.66 -12.08
N VAL A 328 27.43 3.90 -11.74
CA VAL A 328 27.55 5.00 -12.71
C VAL A 328 28.61 4.69 -13.77
N SER A 329 29.77 4.20 -13.37
CA SER A 329 30.83 3.81 -14.30
C SER A 329 30.37 2.74 -15.30
N LYS A 330 29.65 1.74 -14.82
CA LYS A 330 29.09 0.68 -15.66
C LYS A 330 28.03 1.21 -16.63
N ALA A 331 27.16 2.10 -16.17
CA ALA A 331 26.12 2.70 -16.99
C ALA A 331 26.71 3.60 -18.10
N LEU A 332 27.77 4.33 -17.80
CA LEU A 332 28.46 5.21 -18.77
C LEU A 332 29.45 4.47 -19.66
N GLY A 333 29.97 3.31 -19.25
CA GLY A 333 31.06 2.61 -19.94
C GLY A 333 32.43 3.27 -19.77
N GLU A 334 32.60 4.13 -18.76
CA GLU A 334 33.86 4.79 -18.41
C GLU A 334 34.04 4.85 -16.88
N GLU A 335 35.27 4.93 -16.40
CA GLU A 335 35.55 4.99 -14.98
C GLU A 335 35.16 6.37 -14.39
N VAL A 336 34.31 6.36 -13.37
CA VAL A 336 33.86 7.54 -12.63
C VAL A 336 34.21 7.37 -11.16
N THR A 337 34.86 8.41 -10.60
CA THR A 337 35.23 8.49 -9.18
C THR A 337 34.95 9.91 -8.67
N LEU A 338 35.07 10.13 -7.35
CA LEU A 338 34.97 11.48 -6.76
C LEU A 338 36.10 12.43 -7.19
N ASP A 339 37.17 11.90 -7.81
CA ASP A 339 38.26 12.67 -8.38
C ASP A 339 38.07 12.99 -9.86
N THR A 340 37.01 12.48 -10.48
CA THR A 340 36.65 12.81 -11.87
C THR A 340 36.35 14.32 -11.98
N PRO A 341 36.95 15.03 -12.97
CA PRO A 341 36.74 16.46 -13.09
C PRO A 341 35.29 16.88 -13.18
N VAL A 342 34.87 17.84 -12.36
CA VAL A 342 33.48 18.37 -12.34
C VAL A 342 33.00 18.80 -13.72
N SER A 343 33.89 19.41 -14.54
CA SER A 343 33.58 19.82 -15.90
C SER A 343 33.20 18.64 -16.80
N HIS A 344 33.89 17.51 -16.65
CA HIS A 344 33.58 16.29 -17.41
C HIS A 344 32.24 15.69 -16.96
N LEU A 345 32.04 15.53 -15.64
CA LEU A 345 30.78 15.03 -15.08
C LEU A 345 29.58 15.91 -15.50
N ALA A 346 29.77 17.24 -15.50
CA ALA A 346 28.73 18.17 -15.93
C ALA A 346 28.39 18.04 -17.43
N GLU A 347 29.39 17.76 -18.29
CA GLU A 347 29.14 17.48 -19.71
C GLU A 347 28.38 16.17 -19.91
N VAL A 348 28.75 15.11 -19.17
CA VAL A 348 28.09 13.80 -19.20
C VAL A 348 26.65 13.92 -18.69
N ALA A 349 26.43 14.61 -17.56
CA ALA A 349 25.12 14.86 -17.01
C ALA A 349 24.18 15.56 -18.01
N LYS A 350 24.66 16.64 -18.65
CA LYS A 350 23.90 17.35 -19.70
C LYS A 350 23.56 16.47 -20.91
N LYS A 351 24.48 15.59 -21.33
CA LYS A 351 24.21 14.63 -22.44
C LYS A 351 23.10 13.65 -22.08
N ASN A 352 22.94 13.33 -20.81
CA ASN A 352 21.89 12.45 -20.28
C ASN A 352 20.62 13.21 -19.87
N GLY A 353 20.48 14.49 -20.20
CA GLY A 353 19.28 15.28 -19.97
C GLY A 353 19.18 15.94 -18.60
N ILE A 354 20.23 15.86 -17.77
CA ILE A 354 20.25 16.43 -16.43
C ILE A 354 20.56 17.94 -16.51
N GLU A 355 19.73 18.76 -15.86
CA GLU A 355 19.97 20.19 -15.72
C GLU A 355 21.00 20.46 -14.63
N VAL A 356 22.21 20.84 -15.04
CA VAL A 356 23.35 21.03 -14.11
C VAL A 356 23.38 22.45 -13.55
N LYS A 357 23.42 22.57 -12.23
CA LYS A 357 23.60 23.84 -11.53
C LYS A 357 25.09 24.14 -11.33
N PRO A 358 25.52 25.43 -11.40
CA PRO A 358 26.93 25.81 -11.34
C PRO A 358 27.64 25.45 -10.04
N GLU A 359 26.90 25.37 -8.93
CA GLU A 359 27.40 25.07 -7.59
C GLU A 359 27.57 23.56 -7.30
N TRP A 360 27.16 22.69 -8.20
CA TRP A 360 27.22 21.25 -7.98
C TRP A 360 28.66 20.72 -7.96
N THR A 361 28.95 19.91 -6.95
CA THR A 361 30.23 19.21 -6.76
C THR A 361 30.27 17.92 -7.59
N ALA A 362 31.42 17.25 -7.59
CA ALA A 362 31.55 15.92 -8.21
C ALA A 362 30.60 14.90 -7.56
N GLY A 363 30.50 14.91 -6.21
CA GLY A 363 29.60 14.01 -5.49
C GLY A 363 28.15 14.23 -5.88
N LYS A 364 27.65 15.49 -5.94
CA LYS A 364 26.30 15.78 -6.36
C LYS A 364 26.02 15.35 -7.81
N LEU A 365 26.95 15.60 -8.75
CA LEU A 365 26.80 15.17 -10.13
C LEU A 365 26.77 13.65 -10.31
N ILE A 366 27.57 12.92 -9.52
CA ILE A 366 27.56 11.44 -9.51
C ILE A 366 26.23 10.92 -8.99
N ALA A 367 25.67 11.53 -7.94
CA ALA A 367 24.37 11.15 -7.41
C ALA A 367 23.25 11.37 -8.45
N GLU A 368 23.22 12.52 -9.12
CA GLU A 368 22.24 12.82 -10.17
C GLU A 368 22.37 11.86 -11.38
N LEU A 369 23.61 11.53 -11.76
CA LEU A 369 23.86 10.52 -12.81
C LEU A 369 23.40 9.13 -12.37
N TYR A 370 23.60 8.78 -11.10
CA TYR A 370 23.13 7.53 -10.53
C TYR A 370 21.60 7.45 -10.60
N ASP A 371 20.89 8.47 -10.14
CA ASP A 371 19.43 8.51 -10.15
C ASP A 371 18.87 8.37 -11.58
N GLU A 372 19.45 9.05 -12.56
CA GLU A 372 18.93 9.09 -13.94
C GLU A 372 19.29 7.83 -14.75
N ILE A 373 20.53 7.34 -14.66
CA ILE A 373 21.01 6.28 -15.55
C ILE A 373 21.51 5.03 -14.83
N GLY A 374 21.84 5.10 -13.55
CA GLY A 374 22.38 3.99 -12.78
C GLY A 374 21.28 3.13 -12.15
N GLU A 375 20.44 3.74 -11.32
CA GLU A 375 19.37 3.08 -10.56
C GLU A 375 18.45 2.24 -11.47
N PRO A 376 17.97 2.72 -12.64
CA PRO A 376 17.10 1.95 -13.52
C PRO A 376 17.70 0.65 -14.07
N THR A 377 19.04 0.49 -14.00
CA THR A 377 19.72 -0.73 -14.47
C THR A 377 19.69 -1.89 -13.46
N ILE A 378 19.32 -1.62 -12.22
CA ILE A 378 19.33 -2.59 -11.13
C ILE A 378 18.05 -3.41 -11.15
N VAL A 379 18.15 -4.73 -11.35
CA VAL A 379 17.02 -5.65 -11.40
C VAL A 379 16.80 -6.35 -10.05
N ASN A 380 17.80 -7.12 -9.62
CA ASN A 380 17.73 -7.86 -8.35
C ASN A 380 18.11 -6.98 -7.15
N PRO A 381 17.67 -7.34 -5.94
CA PRO A 381 17.99 -6.57 -4.74
C PRO A 381 19.49 -6.27 -4.62
N THR A 382 19.82 -4.99 -4.55
CA THR A 382 21.20 -4.51 -4.46
C THR A 382 21.28 -3.38 -3.44
N PHE A 383 22.20 -3.48 -2.51
CA PHE A 383 22.59 -2.38 -1.63
C PHE A 383 23.56 -1.47 -2.38
N VAL A 384 23.10 -0.31 -2.78
CA VAL A 384 23.96 0.75 -3.34
C VAL A 384 24.60 1.47 -2.17
N VAL A 385 25.93 1.56 -2.14
CA VAL A 385 26.69 2.07 -1.01
C VAL A 385 27.60 3.24 -1.41
N ASP A 386 28.28 3.83 -0.42
CA ASP A 386 29.28 4.87 -0.60
C ASP A 386 28.69 6.16 -1.20
N TYR A 387 27.64 6.66 -0.57
CA TYR A 387 26.96 7.90 -0.97
C TYR A 387 27.82 9.12 -0.66
N PRO A 388 27.86 10.12 -1.56
CA PRO A 388 28.51 11.41 -1.27
C PRO A 388 27.87 12.12 -0.07
N VAL A 389 28.71 12.82 0.70
CA VAL A 389 28.27 13.55 1.90
C VAL A 389 27.31 14.68 1.57
N GLU A 390 27.40 15.26 0.40
CA GLU A 390 26.57 16.37 -0.07
C GLU A 390 25.07 15.98 -0.18
N VAL A 391 24.80 14.70 -0.43
CA VAL A 391 23.43 14.17 -0.53
C VAL A 391 23.01 13.35 0.69
N SER A 392 23.77 13.43 1.80
CA SER A 392 23.58 12.60 2.99
C SER A 392 23.71 13.39 4.30
N PRO A 393 22.82 14.39 4.56
CA PRO A 393 23.01 15.36 5.65
C PRO A 393 22.89 14.77 7.08
N LEU A 394 22.33 13.57 7.24
CA LEU A 394 22.07 12.92 8.53
C LEU A 394 22.93 11.66 8.75
N ALA A 395 23.71 11.26 7.75
CA ALA A 395 24.56 10.07 7.78
C ALA A 395 25.99 10.39 8.28
N LYS A 396 26.58 9.42 8.96
CA LYS A 396 27.98 9.50 9.43
C LYS A 396 28.94 9.40 8.26
N ARG A 397 30.01 10.23 8.28
CA ARG A 397 31.10 10.17 7.30
C ARG A 397 31.99 8.95 7.55
N PHE A 398 32.63 8.43 6.51
CA PHE A 398 33.78 7.55 6.69
C PHE A 398 34.96 8.30 7.24
N GLU A 399 35.74 7.66 8.12
CA GLU A 399 36.95 8.24 8.66
C GLU A 399 38.07 8.32 7.60
N ASP A 400 38.16 7.30 6.74
CA ASP A 400 39.22 7.19 5.72
C ASP A 400 38.96 8.10 4.50
N ASP A 401 37.69 8.34 4.13
CA ASP A 401 37.31 9.31 3.10
C ASP A 401 36.05 10.10 3.53
N PRO A 402 36.26 11.30 4.13
CA PRO A 402 35.15 12.11 4.66
C PRO A 402 34.25 12.72 3.57
N ARG A 403 34.52 12.50 2.28
CA ARG A 403 33.65 12.88 1.17
C ARG A 403 32.47 11.88 0.99
N LEU A 404 32.62 10.68 1.58
CA LEU A 404 31.63 9.60 1.54
C LEU A 404 30.98 9.41 2.91
N THR A 405 29.78 8.79 2.89
CA THR A 405 29.03 8.45 4.10
C THR A 405 28.75 6.96 4.18
N ASP A 406 28.67 6.45 5.41
CA ASP A 406 28.27 5.08 5.71
C ASP A 406 26.73 4.95 5.55
N ARG A 407 26.29 4.86 4.29
CA ARG A 407 24.89 4.86 3.84
C ARG A 407 24.70 3.81 2.76
N PHE A 408 23.53 3.20 2.74
CA PHE A 408 23.05 2.49 1.55
C PHE A 408 21.63 2.87 1.19
N GLU A 409 21.29 2.68 -0.07
CA GLU A 409 19.92 2.48 -0.53
C GLU A 409 19.75 1.05 -1.02
N LEU A 410 18.62 0.42 -0.68
CA LEU A 410 18.23 -0.86 -1.24
C LEU A 410 17.42 -0.61 -2.49
N VAL A 411 17.94 -1.02 -3.63
CA VAL A 411 17.27 -0.89 -4.93
C VAL A 411 16.86 -2.26 -5.46
N ILE A 412 15.62 -2.35 -5.94
CA ILE A 412 15.05 -3.54 -6.57
C ILE A 412 14.24 -3.09 -7.78
N ALA A 413 14.40 -3.74 -8.92
CA ALA A 413 13.67 -3.41 -10.16
C ALA A 413 13.72 -1.92 -10.54
N GLY A 414 14.87 -1.26 -10.36
CA GLY A 414 15.09 0.14 -10.68
C GLY A 414 14.40 1.13 -9.77
N HIS A 415 14.08 0.75 -8.53
CA HIS A 415 13.44 1.62 -7.55
C HIS A 415 14.02 1.41 -6.15
N GLU A 416 14.17 2.51 -5.39
CA GLU A 416 14.54 2.50 -3.97
C GLU A 416 13.41 1.88 -3.12
N TYR A 417 13.78 0.94 -2.24
CA TYR A 417 12.89 0.30 -1.26
C TYR A 417 13.23 0.65 0.18
N ALA A 418 14.51 0.89 0.46
CA ALA A 418 14.98 1.30 1.77
C ALA A 418 16.18 2.24 1.65
N ASN A 419 16.29 3.13 2.63
CA ASN A 419 17.44 4.00 2.84
C ASN A 419 17.92 3.83 4.28
N ALA A 420 19.22 3.61 4.47
CA ALA A 420 19.80 3.37 5.79
C ALA A 420 21.21 3.92 5.89
N PHE A 421 21.58 4.31 7.09
CA PHE A 421 22.95 4.79 7.36
C PHE A 421 23.35 4.55 8.82
N SER A 422 24.66 4.59 9.05
CA SER A 422 25.19 4.82 10.38
C SER A 422 24.88 6.26 10.77
N GLU A 423 24.25 6.44 11.93
CA GLU A 423 23.69 7.72 12.34
C GLU A 423 24.77 8.72 12.72
N LEU A 424 24.64 9.95 12.21
CA LEU A 424 25.45 11.06 12.70
C LEU A 424 25.03 11.38 14.13
N ASN A 425 25.97 11.21 15.06
CA ASN A 425 25.75 11.44 16.49
C ASN A 425 26.65 12.54 17.08
N ASP A 426 27.45 13.22 16.25
CA ASP A 426 28.21 14.40 16.63
C ASP A 426 27.34 15.66 16.55
N PRO A 427 27.00 16.32 17.69
CA PRO A 427 26.13 17.49 17.67
C PRO A 427 26.77 18.70 16.94
N VAL A 428 28.10 18.79 16.88
CA VAL A 428 28.79 19.91 16.21
C VAL A 428 28.71 19.74 14.68
N ASP A 429 29.06 18.55 14.15
CA ASP A 429 28.95 18.27 12.73
C ASP A 429 27.47 18.38 12.29
N GLN A 430 26.50 17.88 13.09
CA GLN A 430 25.10 18.01 12.79
C GLN A 430 24.61 19.46 12.71
N ALA A 431 25.07 20.32 13.64
CA ALA A 431 24.73 21.73 13.63
C ALA A 431 25.29 22.44 12.39
N GLU A 432 26.52 22.11 11.98
CA GLU A 432 27.13 22.66 10.75
C GLU A 432 26.34 22.24 9.50
N ARG A 433 25.86 20.99 9.43
CA ARG A 433 25.05 20.51 8.30
C ARG A 433 23.68 21.17 8.26
N PHE A 434 23.03 21.37 9.39
CA PHE A 434 21.76 22.10 9.44
C PHE A 434 21.96 23.57 9.02
N GLN A 435 23.08 24.18 9.37
CA GLN A 435 23.39 25.55 8.92
C GLN A 435 23.52 25.62 7.39
N LYS A 436 24.14 24.63 6.73
CA LYS A 436 24.21 24.54 5.28
C LYS A 436 22.83 24.38 4.66
N GLN A 437 21.98 23.52 5.22
CA GLN A 437 20.60 23.34 4.76
C GLN A 437 19.81 24.67 4.85
N MET A 438 20.03 25.47 5.90
CA MET A 438 19.42 26.81 6.01
C MET A 438 19.92 27.78 4.92
N GLU A 439 21.18 27.68 4.51
CA GLU A 439 21.74 28.48 3.41
C GLU A 439 21.15 28.07 2.06
N GLU A 440 20.99 26.76 1.83
CA GLU A 440 20.30 26.20 0.65
C GLU A 440 18.84 26.65 0.60
N LYS A 441 18.12 26.59 1.72
CA LYS A 441 16.75 27.09 1.85
C LYS A 441 16.65 28.60 1.55
N ALA A 442 17.59 29.39 2.05
CA ALA A 442 17.64 30.83 1.79
C ALA A 442 17.94 31.15 0.30
N SER A 443 18.60 30.24 -0.42
CA SER A 443 18.84 30.36 -1.87
C SER A 443 17.69 29.83 -2.74
N GLY A 444 16.59 29.35 -2.12
CA GLY A 444 15.36 28.97 -2.82
C GLY A 444 15.09 27.46 -2.89
N ASP A 445 15.78 26.66 -2.10
CA ASP A 445 15.48 25.23 -1.95
C ASP A 445 14.39 25.03 -0.88
N ASP A 446 13.13 24.90 -1.31
CA ASP A 446 11.98 24.68 -0.43
C ASP A 446 11.96 23.31 0.27
N GLU A 447 12.81 22.37 -0.16
CA GLU A 447 12.90 21.02 0.38
C GLU A 447 13.93 20.91 1.49
N ALA A 448 14.87 21.89 1.58
CA ALA A 448 15.91 21.90 2.59
C ALA A 448 15.33 21.98 4.02
N MET A 449 15.96 21.23 4.93
CA MET A 449 15.55 21.13 6.34
C MET A 449 15.70 22.45 7.09
N GLU A 450 14.89 22.62 8.13
CA GLU A 450 15.05 23.71 9.10
C GLU A 450 16.06 23.32 10.18
N TYR A 451 16.62 24.36 10.86
CA TYR A 451 17.51 24.14 11.99
C TYR A 451 16.72 23.75 13.24
N ASP A 452 16.74 22.48 13.60
CA ASP A 452 16.09 21.96 14.81
C ASP A 452 17.02 22.11 16.03
N THR A 453 16.89 23.22 16.76
CA THR A 453 17.67 23.49 17.97
C THR A 453 17.42 22.50 19.10
N ASP A 454 16.22 21.93 19.18
CA ASP A 454 15.89 20.92 20.19
C ASP A 454 16.54 19.58 19.89
N TYR A 455 16.65 19.22 18.60
CA TYR A 455 17.37 18.02 18.20
C TYR A 455 18.89 18.14 18.47
N ILE A 456 19.51 19.30 18.17
CA ILE A 456 20.91 19.52 18.51
C ILE A 456 21.10 19.40 20.02
N ARG A 457 20.27 20.06 20.82
CA ARG A 457 20.31 19.93 22.29
C ARG A 457 20.13 18.47 22.74
N ALA A 458 19.29 17.68 22.11
CA ALA A 458 19.17 16.26 22.42
C ALA A 458 20.47 15.51 22.15
N LEU A 459 21.12 15.74 21.00
CA LEU A 459 22.43 15.14 20.69
C LEU A 459 23.50 15.51 21.68
N GLU A 460 23.48 16.72 22.23
CA GLU A 460 24.42 17.20 23.25
C GLU A 460 24.32 16.41 24.56
N TYR A 461 23.18 15.75 24.85
CA TYR A 461 23.08 14.80 25.98
C TYR A 461 23.73 13.45 25.68
N GLY A 462 24.14 13.21 24.43
CA GLY A 462 24.82 12.01 23.97
C GLY A 462 23.89 10.98 23.35
N MET A 463 23.95 10.85 22.05
CA MET A 463 23.31 9.74 21.32
C MET A 463 24.32 8.60 21.15
N PRO A 464 24.00 7.34 21.49
CA PRO A 464 24.90 6.22 21.24
C PRO A 464 25.16 6.06 19.73
N PRO A 465 26.28 5.41 19.32
CA PRO A 465 26.42 4.94 17.94
C PRO A 465 25.20 4.10 17.58
N ALA A 466 24.63 4.34 16.42
CA ALA A 466 23.38 3.69 16.00
C ALA A 466 23.31 3.53 14.49
N GLY A 467 22.56 2.53 14.05
CA GLY A 467 22.11 2.38 12.68
C GLY A 467 20.63 2.71 12.57
N GLY A 468 20.25 3.40 11.51
CA GLY A 468 18.87 3.72 11.20
C GLY A 468 18.48 3.29 9.77
N ILE A 469 17.21 2.99 9.57
CA ILE A 469 16.66 2.58 8.29
C ILE A 469 15.24 3.08 8.11
N GLY A 470 14.94 3.60 6.92
CA GLY A 470 13.58 3.82 6.43
C GLY A 470 13.23 2.84 5.32
N ILE A 471 12.06 2.22 5.38
CA ILE A 471 11.56 1.28 4.36
C ILE A 471 10.21 1.76 3.85
N GLY A 472 10.09 1.92 2.52
CA GLY A 472 8.85 2.28 1.85
C GLY A 472 7.87 1.10 1.81
N ILE A 473 6.93 1.02 2.75
CA ILE A 473 5.97 -0.09 2.87
C ILE A 473 5.12 -0.23 1.60
N ASP A 474 4.67 0.90 1.02
CA ASP A 474 3.84 0.85 -0.18
C ASP A 474 4.60 0.24 -1.36
N ARG A 475 5.89 0.57 -1.53
CA ARG A 475 6.75 -0.02 -2.57
C ARG A 475 6.96 -1.53 -2.34
N VAL A 476 7.21 -1.96 -1.09
CA VAL A 476 7.30 -3.40 -0.76
C VAL A 476 6.00 -4.12 -1.10
N VAL A 477 4.85 -3.53 -0.79
CA VAL A 477 3.55 -4.13 -1.16
C VAL A 477 3.39 -4.19 -2.67
N MET A 478 3.77 -3.15 -3.43
CA MET A 478 3.75 -3.17 -4.90
C MET A 478 4.56 -4.33 -5.45
N LEU A 479 5.80 -4.52 -4.98
CA LEU A 479 6.68 -5.62 -5.39
C LEU A 479 6.05 -6.98 -5.11
N LEU A 480 5.65 -7.23 -3.85
CA LEU A 480 5.18 -8.53 -3.39
C LEU A 480 3.79 -8.90 -3.92
N THR A 481 3.03 -7.94 -4.47
CA THR A 481 1.71 -8.15 -5.08
C THR A 481 1.68 -7.87 -6.58
N ASN A 482 2.85 -7.64 -7.20
CA ASN A 482 3.00 -7.33 -8.63
C ASN A 482 2.10 -6.16 -9.09
N GLN A 483 2.00 -5.10 -8.30
CA GLN A 483 1.22 -3.92 -8.65
C GLN A 483 2.09 -2.83 -9.27
N PRO A 484 1.70 -2.25 -10.42
CA PRO A 484 2.52 -1.27 -11.14
C PRO A 484 2.46 0.15 -10.55
N SER A 485 1.49 0.42 -9.66
CA SER A 485 1.29 1.77 -9.14
C SER A 485 0.98 1.76 -7.65
N ILE A 486 1.49 2.78 -6.96
CA ILE A 486 1.17 3.02 -5.54
C ILE A 486 -0.34 3.14 -5.30
N ARG A 487 -1.11 3.63 -6.28
CA ARG A 487 -2.57 3.74 -6.21
C ARG A 487 -3.26 2.37 -6.18
N ASP A 488 -2.63 1.34 -6.71
CA ASP A 488 -3.16 -0.02 -6.68
C ASP A 488 -3.06 -0.66 -5.28
N VAL A 489 -2.12 -0.18 -4.47
CA VAL A 489 -1.88 -0.68 -3.10
C VAL A 489 -2.40 0.27 -2.00
N LEU A 490 -2.98 1.41 -2.37
CA LEU A 490 -3.70 2.32 -1.46
C LEU A 490 -5.20 2.13 -1.63
N LEU A 491 -5.93 1.93 -0.52
CA LEU A 491 -7.40 1.78 -0.56
C LEU A 491 -8.07 3.01 -1.18
N PHE A 492 -7.69 4.20 -0.73
CA PHE A 492 -8.23 5.46 -1.21
C PHE A 492 -7.05 6.39 -1.56
N PRO A 493 -6.47 6.26 -2.77
CA PRO A 493 -5.39 7.14 -3.21
C PRO A 493 -5.91 8.57 -3.41
N HIS A 494 -5.02 9.55 -3.27
CA HIS A 494 -5.38 10.92 -3.61
C HIS A 494 -5.61 11.05 -5.12
N MET A 495 -6.71 11.71 -5.51
CA MET A 495 -7.11 11.85 -6.91
C MET A 495 -7.31 13.31 -7.27
N ARG A 496 -7.02 13.67 -8.52
CA ARG A 496 -7.39 15.00 -9.04
C ARG A 496 -8.92 15.15 -9.00
N PRO A 497 -9.45 16.38 -8.80
CA PRO A 497 -10.89 16.61 -8.93
C PRO A 497 -11.43 16.11 -10.27
N GLU A 498 -12.65 15.57 -10.28
CA GLU A 498 -13.34 15.22 -11.53
C GLU A 498 -13.52 16.48 -12.37
N ALA A 499 -13.27 16.38 -13.67
CA ALA A 499 -13.64 17.45 -14.59
C ALA A 499 -15.17 17.59 -14.55
N LYS A 500 -15.65 18.80 -14.22
CA LYS A 500 -17.08 19.12 -14.18
C LYS A 500 -17.68 19.15 -15.57
#